data_f198a3184d755157a200e0abdc5d36c6
#
_entry.id   f198a3184d755157a200e0abdc5d36c6
#
_cell.length_a   1.000
_cell.length_b   1.000
_cell.length_c   1.000
_cell.angle_alpha   90.00
_cell.angle_beta   90.00
_cell.angle_gamma   90.00
#
_symmetry.space_group_name_H-M   'P 1'
#
loop_
_entity.id
_entity.type
_entity.pdbx_description
1 polymer ?
#
loop_
_entity_poly.entity_id
_entity_poly.type
_entity_poly.pdbx_seq_one_letter_code
_entity_poly.pdbx_strand_id
1 'polypeptide(L)'
;QVTPMVSLGATYQTKTKMGKLDKYKGLFAEQGGFDIPANYGVGIAAKINDATTLAADVQTIQYSGVKSIANPASNTAPLGADNGSGFGWSDMTVLKLGASRQYGNDLVLRAGYSTGKQPISDNQTFFNILAPGVIEDHLTLGGTWTLASKGEVTVSYMHGFKKAVTGSGATTGINLDMYQDSLGVAYGWKM
;
A
#
# COMPACT_ATOMS: atom_id res chain seq x y z
N GLN A 1 14.12 -20.70 4.54
CA GLN A 1 13.25 -21.87 4.45
C GLN A 1 13.24 -22.60 5.79
N VAL A 2 12.06 -23.00 6.26
CA VAL A 2 11.91 -23.80 7.48
C VAL A 2 11.85 -25.28 7.11
N THR A 3 11.23 -25.59 5.97
CA THR A 3 11.23 -26.91 5.32
C THR A 3 11.38 -26.74 3.81
N PRO A 4 11.62 -27.81 3.02
CA PRO A 4 11.64 -27.70 1.55
C PRO A 4 10.35 -27.12 0.96
N MET A 5 9.23 -27.21 1.68
CA MET A 5 7.91 -26.77 1.23
C MET A 5 7.46 -25.45 1.87
N VAL A 6 8.05 -25.01 2.99
CA VAL A 6 7.57 -23.85 3.75
C VAL A 6 8.70 -22.87 3.97
N SER A 7 8.42 -21.62 3.62
CA SER A 7 9.29 -20.47 3.88
C SER A 7 8.57 -19.47 4.79
N LEU A 8 9.28 -18.94 5.78
CA LEU A 8 8.84 -17.81 6.59
C LEU A 8 9.69 -16.60 6.24
N GLY A 9 9.10 -15.43 6.28
CA GLY A 9 9.75 -14.15 6.06
C GLY A 9 9.32 -13.13 7.10
N ALA A 10 10.24 -12.24 7.45
CA ALA A 10 9.94 -11.04 8.22
C ALA A 10 10.69 -9.86 7.59
N THR A 11 10.07 -8.69 7.62
CA THR A 11 10.65 -7.44 7.14
C THR A 11 10.43 -6.34 8.15
N TYR A 12 11.39 -5.44 8.23
CA TYR A 12 11.28 -4.20 8.97
C TYR A 12 11.97 -3.09 8.18
N GLN A 13 11.24 -2.04 7.86
CA GLN A 13 11.75 -0.83 7.24
C GLN A 13 11.64 0.31 8.24
N THR A 14 12.75 0.92 8.57
CA THR A 14 12.76 2.14 9.40
C THR A 14 12.12 3.30 8.65
N LYS A 15 11.68 4.31 9.38
CA LYS A 15 11.24 5.57 8.77
C LYS A 15 12.35 6.14 7.88
N THR A 16 12.03 6.39 6.61
CA THR A 16 12.97 7.01 5.67
C THR A 16 12.81 8.52 5.72
N LYS A 17 13.87 9.20 6.13
CA LYS A 17 13.91 10.67 6.11
C LYS A 17 14.01 11.17 4.68
N MET A 18 13.08 12.03 4.30
CA MET A 18 13.04 12.68 3.00
C MET A 18 13.55 14.13 3.10
N GLY A 19 14.05 14.66 1.99
CA GLY A 19 14.31 16.10 1.88
C GLY A 19 13.02 16.89 2.08
N LYS A 20 13.11 18.06 2.73
CA LYS A 20 11.95 18.93 2.93
C LYS A 20 11.42 19.44 1.61
N LEU A 21 10.11 19.50 1.49
CA LEU A 21 9.41 20.06 0.34
C LEU A 21 9.31 21.60 0.49
N ASP A 22 10.39 22.32 0.20
CA ASP A 22 10.50 23.77 0.47
C ASP A 22 9.34 24.59 -0.11
N LYS A 23 8.84 24.21 -1.28
CA LYS A 23 7.67 24.86 -1.91
C LYS A 23 6.37 24.67 -1.12
N TYR A 24 6.32 23.66 -0.26
CA TYR A 24 5.15 23.29 0.55
C TYR A 24 5.38 23.45 2.05
N LYS A 25 6.44 24.23 2.43
CA LYS A 25 6.78 24.47 3.84
C LYS A 25 5.67 25.13 4.67
N GLY A 26 4.75 25.82 4.02
CA GLY A 26 3.59 26.44 4.65
C GLY A 26 2.34 25.54 4.65
N LEU A 27 2.42 24.31 4.13
CA LEU A 27 1.31 23.36 4.08
C LEU A 27 1.56 22.14 4.97
N PHE A 28 2.68 21.43 4.71
CA PHE A 28 2.99 20.20 5.44
C PHE A 28 3.73 20.48 6.74
N ALA A 29 3.35 19.75 7.79
CA ALA A 29 3.99 19.86 9.11
C ALA A 29 5.53 19.71 9.01
N GLU A 30 6.23 20.16 10.05
CA GLU A 30 7.71 20.17 10.10
C GLU A 30 8.34 20.96 8.93
N GLN A 31 7.69 22.06 8.50
CA GLN A 31 8.13 22.95 7.42
C GLN A 31 8.37 22.20 6.09
N GLY A 32 7.40 21.40 5.70
CA GLY A 32 7.46 20.62 4.44
C GLY A 32 8.04 19.22 4.64
N GLY A 33 8.08 18.69 5.85
CA GLY A 33 8.47 17.33 6.13
C GLY A 33 7.45 16.34 5.56
N PHE A 34 7.89 15.30 4.85
CA PHE A 34 7.05 14.24 4.33
C PHE A 34 7.84 12.93 4.23
N ASP A 35 8.23 12.42 5.40
CA ASP A 35 8.98 11.17 5.50
C ASP A 35 8.17 9.96 5.04
N ILE A 36 8.85 8.89 4.60
CA ILE A 36 8.20 7.60 4.36
C ILE A 36 8.04 6.88 5.71
N PRO A 37 6.82 6.46 6.08
CA PRO A 37 6.58 5.79 7.36
C PRO A 37 7.37 4.49 7.52
N ALA A 38 7.71 4.17 8.76
CA ALA A 38 8.22 2.85 9.08
C ALA A 38 7.15 1.79 8.82
N ASN A 39 7.56 0.60 8.45
CA ASN A 39 6.67 -0.54 8.30
C ASN A 39 7.36 -1.84 8.69
N TYR A 40 6.57 -2.81 9.09
CA TYR A 40 7.03 -4.16 9.38
C TYR A 40 5.99 -5.18 8.96
N GLY A 41 6.44 -6.40 8.70
CA GLY A 41 5.54 -7.48 8.32
C GLY A 41 6.16 -8.83 8.50
N VAL A 42 5.29 -9.83 8.53
CA VAL A 42 5.64 -11.24 8.56
C VAL A 42 4.81 -11.98 7.52
N GLY A 43 5.38 -13.02 6.96
CA GLY A 43 4.71 -13.80 5.94
C GLY A 43 5.14 -15.27 5.93
N ILE A 44 4.30 -16.08 5.33
CA ILE A 44 4.50 -17.49 5.08
C ILE A 44 4.22 -17.79 3.60
N ALA A 45 5.06 -18.63 3.00
CA ALA A 45 4.79 -19.22 1.70
C ALA A 45 4.89 -20.73 1.78
N ALA A 46 3.92 -21.43 1.22
CA ALA A 46 3.84 -22.89 1.22
C ALA A 46 3.72 -23.42 -0.21
N LYS A 47 4.63 -24.30 -0.62
CA LYS A 47 4.51 -25.10 -1.84
C LYS A 47 3.51 -26.22 -1.57
N ILE A 48 2.36 -26.16 -2.24
CA ILE A 48 1.32 -27.19 -2.12
C ILE A 48 1.69 -28.42 -2.99
N ASN A 49 2.37 -28.15 -4.09
CA ASN A 49 3.02 -29.11 -4.97
C ASN A 49 4.11 -28.40 -5.76
N ASP A 50 4.80 -29.10 -6.65
CA ASP A 50 5.92 -28.55 -7.43
C ASP A 50 5.55 -27.34 -8.31
N ALA A 51 4.28 -27.26 -8.70
CA ALA A 51 3.79 -26.18 -9.56
C ALA A 51 3.06 -25.06 -8.83
N THR A 52 2.61 -25.25 -7.58
CA THR A 52 1.69 -24.33 -6.90
C THR A 52 2.27 -23.85 -5.56
N THR A 53 2.32 -22.54 -5.36
CA THR A 53 2.68 -21.90 -4.10
C THR A 53 1.54 -21.00 -3.63
N LEU A 54 1.22 -21.09 -2.35
CA LEU A 54 0.33 -20.17 -1.64
C LEU A 54 1.16 -19.30 -0.71
N ALA A 55 0.74 -18.05 -0.52
CA ALA A 55 1.40 -17.13 0.40
C ALA A 55 0.37 -16.33 1.19
N ALA A 56 0.73 -15.98 2.42
CA ALA A 56 -0.02 -15.07 3.27
C ALA A 56 0.95 -14.15 4.01
N ASP A 57 0.63 -12.85 4.04
CA ASP A 57 1.43 -11.84 4.71
C ASP A 57 0.54 -10.92 5.55
N VAL A 58 1.09 -10.45 6.67
CA VAL A 58 0.54 -9.33 7.45
C VAL A 58 1.58 -8.24 7.51
N GLN A 59 1.20 -7.03 7.14
CA GLN A 59 2.07 -5.86 7.16
C GLN A 59 1.40 -4.71 7.91
N THR A 60 2.14 -4.04 8.80
CA THR A 60 1.70 -2.81 9.45
C THR A 60 2.54 -1.63 8.99
N ILE A 61 1.88 -0.52 8.64
CA ILE A 61 2.47 0.74 8.22
C ILE A 61 2.21 1.75 9.33
N GLN A 62 3.27 2.35 9.87
CA GLN A 62 3.23 3.27 11.00
C GLN A 62 3.10 4.73 10.52
N TYR A 63 1.92 5.09 10.01
CA TYR A 63 1.65 6.46 9.56
C TYR A 63 1.78 7.47 10.70
N SER A 64 1.47 7.06 11.95
CA SER A 64 1.60 7.89 13.16
C SER A 64 3.02 8.43 13.39
N GLY A 65 4.02 7.80 12.80
CA GLY A 65 5.42 8.24 12.86
C GLY A 65 5.76 9.49 12.02
N VAL A 66 4.84 9.98 11.17
CA VAL A 66 5.06 11.10 10.23
C VAL A 66 4.01 12.18 10.46
N LYS A 67 4.40 13.33 11.00
CA LYS A 67 3.46 14.38 11.44
C LYS A 67 2.59 14.92 10.30
N SER A 68 3.15 15.13 9.12
CA SER A 68 2.36 15.57 7.95
C SER A 68 1.25 14.61 7.55
N ILE A 69 1.43 13.31 7.86
CA ILE A 69 0.44 12.27 7.58
C ILE A 69 -0.52 12.11 8.76
N ALA A 70 -0.01 12.07 9.99
CA ALA A 70 -0.78 11.67 11.16
C ALA A 70 -1.42 12.81 11.95
N ASN A 71 -0.87 14.03 11.89
CA ASN A 71 -1.46 15.14 12.64
C ASN A 71 -2.93 15.32 12.26
N PRO A 72 -3.84 15.48 13.23
CA PRO A 72 -5.25 15.77 12.94
C PRO A 72 -5.42 17.04 12.12
N ALA A 73 -6.35 17.03 11.17
CA ALA A 73 -6.70 18.22 10.40
C ALA A 73 -7.26 19.35 11.28
N SER A 74 -7.78 19.00 12.47
CA SER A 74 -8.32 19.94 13.46
C SER A 74 -7.25 20.66 14.29
N ASN A 75 -5.97 20.37 14.11
CA ASN A 75 -4.92 21.11 14.82
C ASN A 75 -4.99 22.61 14.51
N THR A 76 -4.87 23.44 15.54
CA THR A 76 -5.06 24.90 15.45
C THR A 76 -3.76 25.66 15.19
N ALA A 77 -2.61 24.99 15.25
CA ALA A 77 -1.34 25.60 14.92
C ALA A 77 -1.29 25.98 13.42
N PRO A 78 -0.51 27.02 13.04
CA PRO A 78 -0.38 27.39 11.64
C PRO A 78 0.04 26.21 10.76
N LEU A 79 -0.48 26.16 9.53
CA LEU A 79 -0.02 25.21 8.52
C LEU A 79 1.50 25.30 8.36
N GLY A 80 2.14 24.16 8.21
CA GLY A 80 3.60 24.06 8.14
C GLY A 80 4.33 23.97 9.48
N ALA A 81 3.71 24.35 10.58
CA ALA A 81 4.28 24.17 11.93
C ALA A 81 4.38 22.68 12.29
N ASP A 82 5.25 22.32 13.24
CA ASP A 82 5.47 20.94 13.66
C ASP A 82 4.20 20.23 14.15
N ASN A 83 3.30 20.99 14.78
CA ASN A 83 1.98 20.54 15.23
C ASN A 83 0.84 21.15 14.40
N GLY A 84 1.12 21.60 13.18
CA GLY A 84 0.12 22.04 12.22
C GLY A 84 -0.73 20.86 11.73
N SER A 85 -1.80 21.17 11.00
CA SER A 85 -2.69 20.16 10.43
C SER A 85 -1.96 19.20 9.50
N GLY A 86 -2.43 17.97 9.46
CA GLY A 86 -2.00 16.90 8.57
C GLY A 86 -3.21 16.11 8.05
N PHE A 87 -2.96 14.94 7.49
CA PHE A 87 -4.02 14.10 6.92
C PHE A 87 -4.84 13.33 7.97
N GLY A 88 -4.38 13.26 9.22
CA GLY A 88 -5.07 12.56 10.31
C GLY A 88 -5.10 11.04 10.16
N TRP A 89 -4.12 10.45 9.44
CA TRP A 89 -4.07 9.01 9.21
C TRP A 89 -3.62 8.25 10.45
N SER A 90 -4.34 7.17 10.74
CA SER A 90 -3.95 6.16 11.73
C SER A 90 -3.04 5.10 11.10
N ASP A 91 -2.35 4.33 11.94
CA ASP A 91 -1.58 3.17 11.48
C ASP A 91 -2.49 2.16 10.77
N MET A 92 -1.97 1.53 9.74
CA MET A 92 -2.72 0.60 8.89
C MET A 92 -2.10 -0.79 8.92
N THR A 93 -2.92 -1.81 9.15
CA THR A 93 -2.52 -3.21 9.02
C THR A 93 -3.23 -3.83 7.82
N VAL A 94 -2.45 -4.47 6.95
CA VAL A 94 -2.92 -5.10 5.72
C VAL A 94 -2.63 -6.59 5.78
N LEU A 95 -3.66 -7.40 5.52
CA LEU A 95 -3.54 -8.83 5.24
C LEU A 95 -3.47 -9.03 3.73
N LYS A 96 -2.54 -9.88 3.28
CA LYS A 96 -2.36 -10.22 1.86
C LYS A 96 -2.37 -11.72 1.70
N LEU A 97 -3.12 -12.21 0.72
CA LEU A 97 -3.16 -13.61 0.32
C LEU A 97 -2.77 -13.70 -1.15
N GLY A 98 -1.98 -14.71 -1.50
CA GLY A 98 -1.51 -14.89 -2.86
C GLY A 98 -1.42 -16.35 -3.24
N ALA A 99 -1.61 -16.61 -4.52
CA ALA A 99 -1.38 -17.91 -5.15
C ALA A 99 -0.60 -17.72 -6.43
N SER A 100 0.34 -18.62 -6.70
CA SER A 100 1.03 -18.73 -7.97
C SER A 100 1.04 -20.15 -8.46
N ARG A 101 0.89 -20.33 -9.78
CA ARG A 101 0.93 -21.65 -10.40
C ARG A 101 1.73 -21.61 -11.71
N GLN A 102 2.67 -22.52 -11.80
CA GLN A 102 3.43 -22.81 -13.01
C GLN A 102 2.61 -23.73 -13.92
N TYR A 103 2.51 -23.35 -15.19
CA TYR A 103 1.90 -24.15 -16.26
C TYR A 103 2.98 -24.46 -17.31
N GLY A 104 3.34 -25.72 -17.44
CA GLY A 104 4.47 -26.12 -18.27
C GLY A 104 5.76 -25.45 -17.82
N ASN A 105 6.64 -25.15 -18.79
CA ASN A 105 7.93 -24.50 -18.51
C ASN A 105 7.91 -22.98 -18.70
N ASP A 106 6.86 -22.45 -19.32
CA ASP A 106 6.91 -21.11 -19.89
C ASP A 106 5.90 -20.13 -19.27
N LEU A 107 4.88 -20.61 -18.56
CA LEU A 107 3.82 -19.73 -18.04
C LEU A 107 3.67 -19.84 -16.52
N VAL A 108 3.70 -18.70 -15.84
CA VAL A 108 3.33 -18.58 -14.41
C VAL A 108 2.11 -17.67 -14.31
N LEU A 109 1.02 -18.16 -13.73
CA LEU A 109 -0.15 -17.36 -13.37
C LEU A 109 -0.13 -17.05 -11.88
N ARG A 110 -0.62 -15.86 -11.53
CA ARG A 110 -0.69 -15.36 -10.15
C ARG A 110 -2.03 -14.70 -9.89
N ALA A 111 -2.54 -14.91 -8.69
CA ALA A 111 -3.70 -14.18 -8.18
C ALA A 111 -3.41 -13.77 -6.74
N GLY A 112 -3.94 -12.62 -6.33
CA GLY A 112 -3.76 -12.13 -4.96
C GLY A 112 -4.95 -11.29 -4.53
N TYR A 113 -5.17 -11.27 -3.22
CA TYR A 113 -6.14 -10.42 -2.57
C TYR A 113 -5.50 -9.76 -1.36
N SER A 114 -5.75 -8.49 -1.17
CA SER A 114 -5.32 -7.78 0.04
C SER A 114 -6.47 -6.99 0.64
N THR A 115 -6.51 -6.94 1.97
CA THR A 115 -7.51 -6.19 2.72
C THR A 115 -6.88 -5.53 3.93
N GLY A 116 -7.33 -4.33 4.25
CA GLY A 116 -6.90 -3.58 5.43
C GLY A 116 -7.78 -2.35 5.62
N LYS A 117 -8.16 -2.08 6.87
CA LYS A 117 -8.97 -0.91 7.16
C LYS A 117 -8.21 0.35 6.75
N GLN A 118 -8.84 1.20 5.96
CA GLN A 118 -8.29 2.47 5.51
C GLN A 118 -7.98 3.41 6.70
N PRO A 119 -6.95 4.27 6.60
CA PRO A 119 -6.42 5.03 7.75
C PRO A 119 -7.18 6.32 8.07
N ILE A 120 -8.17 6.73 7.26
CA ILE A 120 -8.83 8.04 7.34
C ILE A 120 -10.08 7.94 8.22
N SER A 121 -10.10 8.67 9.32
CA SER A 121 -11.32 8.79 10.14
C SER A 121 -12.34 9.71 9.46
N ASP A 122 -13.62 9.51 9.77
CA ASP A 122 -14.72 10.27 9.19
C ASP A 122 -14.66 11.79 9.47
N ASN A 123 -14.07 12.20 10.59
CA ASN A 123 -13.85 13.61 10.94
C ASN A 123 -12.55 14.20 10.34
N GLN A 124 -11.86 13.49 9.44
CA GLN A 124 -10.61 13.91 8.80
C GLN A 124 -10.73 14.07 7.27
N THR A 125 -11.94 13.99 6.71
CA THR A 125 -12.14 13.91 5.26
C THR A 125 -11.72 15.18 4.50
N PHE A 126 -11.79 16.36 5.10
CA PHE A 126 -11.50 17.62 4.40
C PHE A 126 -10.08 17.68 3.82
N PHE A 127 -9.05 17.44 4.63
CA PHE A 127 -7.65 17.49 4.17
C PHE A 127 -7.34 16.34 3.21
N ASN A 128 -8.05 15.24 3.35
CA ASN A 128 -7.90 14.02 2.54
C ASN A 128 -8.50 14.12 1.13
N ILE A 129 -9.13 15.22 0.74
CA ILE A 129 -9.42 15.52 -0.66
C ILE A 129 -8.14 15.51 -1.50
N LEU A 130 -7.00 15.89 -0.92
CA LEU A 130 -5.69 15.90 -1.58
C LEU A 130 -5.07 14.51 -1.70
N ALA A 131 -5.46 13.56 -0.84
CA ALA A 131 -4.93 12.20 -0.79
C ALA A 131 -5.99 11.21 -0.32
N PRO A 132 -6.99 10.87 -1.14
CA PRO A 132 -8.15 10.05 -0.76
C PRO A 132 -7.80 8.57 -0.66
N GLY A 133 -6.90 8.18 0.27
CA GLY A 133 -6.45 6.80 0.46
C GLY A 133 -7.48 5.89 1.14
N VAL A 134 -8.69 5.78 0.61
CA VAL A 134 -9.83 5.10 1.24
C VAL A 134 -10.02 3.64 0.82
N ILE A 135 -9.30 3.14 -0.19
CA ILE A 135 -9.48 1.76 -0.67
C ILE A 135 -8.96 0.77 0.38
N GLU A 136 -9.78 -0.23 0.70
CA GLU A 136 -9.46 -1.27 1.68
C GLU A 136 -9.10 -2.60 1.01
N ASP A 137 -9.79 -2.94 -0.06
CA ASP A 137 -9.75 -4.26 -0.71
C ASP A 137 -9.20 -4.17 -2.13
N HIS A 138 -8.26 -5.08 -2.45
CA HIS A 138 -7.67 -5.15 -3.79
C HIS A 138 -7.64 -6.59 -4.27
N LEU A 139 -8.03 -6.81 -5.53
CA LEU A 139 -7.80 -8.05 -6.26
C LEU A 139 -6.68 -7.83 -7.28
N THR A 140 -5.73 -8.75 -7.34
CA THR A 140 -4.64 -8.71 -8.30
C THR A 140 -4.59 -9.99 -9.13
N LEU A 141 -4.34 -9.85 -10.42
CA LEU A 141 -4.11 -10.96 -11.34
C LEU A 141 -2.83 -10.69 -12.13
N GLY A 142 -2.09 -11.73 -12.47
CA GLY A 142 -0.87 -11.55 -13.24
C GLY A 142 -0.43 -12.83 -13.94
N GLY A 143 0.33 -12.64 -15.01
CA GLY A 143 0.95 -13.73 -15.74
C GLY A 143 2.34 -13.35 -16.24
N THR A 144 3.26 -14.30 -16.19
CA THR A 144 4.61 -14.16 -16.76
C THR A 144 4.81 -15.26 -17.79
N TRP A 145 5.20 -14.88 -18.98
CA TRP A 145 5.52 -15.74 -20.12
C TRP A 145 7.00 -15.72 -20.39
N THR A 146 7.63 -16.88 -20.34
CA THR A 146 9.01 -17.07 -20.79
C THR A 146 9.00 -17.37 -22.29
N LEU A 147 9.62 -16.52 -23.08
CA LEU A 147 9.71 -16.65 -24.54
C LEU A 147 10.82 -17.62 -24.95
N ALA A 148 10.75 -18.15 -26.17
CA ALA A 148 11.77 -18.99 -26.72
C ALA A 148 13.16 -18.32 -26.77
N SER A 149 13.21 -17.00 -26.86
CA SER A 149 14.42 -16.16 -26.76
C SER A 149 14.97 -16.01 -25.33
N LYS A 150 14.40 -16.71 -24.33
CA LYS A 150 14.68 -16.55 -22.89
C LYS A 150 14.32 -15.16 -22.30
N GLY A 151 13.63 -14.32 -23.06
CA GLY A 151 12.99 -13.12 -22.54
C GLY A 151 11.73 -13.46 -21.75
N GLU A 152 11.31 -12.57 -20.88
CA GLU A 152 10.08 -12.74 -20.07
C GLU A 152 9.15 -11.56 -20.31
N VAL A 153 7.89 -11.84 -20.60
CA VAL A 153 6.81 -10.84 -20.65
C VAL A 153 5.91 -11.05 -19.45
N THR A 154 5.74 -10.00 -18.66
CA THR A 154 4.80 -10.01 -17.51
C THR A 154 3.69 -9.02 -17.75
N VAL A 155 2.46 -9.46 -17.52
CA VAL A 155 1.27 -8.60 -17.49
C VAL A 155 0.63 -8.72 -16.11
N SER A 156 0.20 -7.61 -15.55
CA SER A 156 -0.49 -7.56 -14.27
C SER A 156 -1.68 -6.62 -14.32
N TYR A 157 -2.73 -6.98 -13.61
CA TYR A 157 -3.92 -6.15 -13.40
C TYR A 157 -4.25 -6.12 -11.92
N MET A 158 -4.64 -4.94 -11.42
CA MET A 158 -5.13 -4.75 -10.06
C MET A 158 -6.43 -3.95 -10.10
N HIS A 159 -7.42 -4.42 -9.35
CA HIS A 159 -8.66 -3.71 -9.06
C HIS A 159 -8.74 -3.40 -7.57
N GLY A 160 -8.80 -2.11 -7.23
CA GLY A 160 -9.13 -1.61 -5.90
C GLY A 160 -10.63 -1.35 -5.81
N PHE A 161 -11.32 -2.10 -4.96
CA PHE A 161 -12.78 -2.01 -4.83
C PHE A 161 -13.21 -0.66 -4.27
N LYS A 162 -14.35 -0.17 -4.77
CA LYS A 162 -14.88 1.11 -4.32
C LYS A 162 -15.10 1.12 -2.81
N LYS A 163 -14.56 2.13 -2.16
CA LYS A 163 -14.80 2.43 -0.76
C LYS A 163 -15.11 3.91 -0.59
N ALA A 164 -16.02 4.21 0.33
CA ALA A 164 -16.39 5.56 0.68
C ALA A 164 -16.17 5.81 2.18
N VAL A 165 -15.79 7.04 2.51
CA VAL A 165 -15.78 7.58 3.87
C VAL A 165 -16.65 8.83 3.88
N THR A 166 -17.73 8.78 4.65
CA THR A 166 -18.66 9.91 4.81
C THR A 166 -18.16 10.83 5.92
N GLY A 167 -18.00 12.10 5.60
CA GLY A 167 -17.54 13.09 6.56
C GLY A 167 -18.51 13.32 7.72
N SER A 168 -17.98 13.46 8.92
CA SER A 168 -18.73 13.72 10.15
C SER A 168 -18.21 14.94 10.91
N GLY A 169 -18.99 15.45 11.87
CA GLY A 169 -18.59 16.60 12.68
C GLY A 169 -18.32 17.84 11.82
N ALA A 170 -17.13 18.41 11.95
CA ALA A 170 -16.70 19.59 11.18
C ALA A 170 -16.52 19.30 9.66
N THR A 171 -16.48 18.04 9.26
CA THR A 171 -16.34 17.60 7.86
C THR A 171 -17.64 17.05 7.28
N THR A 172 -18.77 17.25 7.94
CA THR A 172 -20.09 16.83 7.43
C THR A 172 -20.34 17.40 6.03
N GLY A 173 -20.73 16.52 5.10
CA GLY A 173 -20.94 16.86 3.69
C GLY A 173 -19.69 16.75 2.81
N ILE A 174 -18.52 16.51 3.39
CA ILE A 174 -17.27 16.27 2.66
C ILE A 174 -17.00 14.77 2.65
N ASN A 175 -17.39 14.11 1.57
CA ASN A 175 -17.27 12.66 1.43
C ASN A 175 -16.12 12.34 0.48
N LEU A 176 -15.43 11.23 0.78
CA LEU A 176 -14.39 10.67 -0.07
C LEU A 176 -14.89 9.35 -0.60
N ASP A 177 -14.71 9.09 -1.89
CA ASP A 177 -14.84 7.76 -2.45
C ASP A 177 -13.79 7.53 -3.53
N MET A 178 -13.35 6.28 -3.65
CA MET A 178 -12.34 5.91 -4.63
C MET A 178 -12.49 4.45 -5.03
N TYR A 179 -12.23 4.17 -6.28
CA TYR A 179 -11.86 2.86 -6.82
C TYR A 179 -10.65 3.03 -7.73
N GLN A 180 -9.96 1.97 -8.03
CA GLN A 180 -8.77 2.05 -8.87
C GLN A 180 -8.61 0.81 -9.74
N ASP A 181 -8.24 1.02 -11.00
CA ASP A 181 -7.78 -0.02 -11.91
C ASP A 181 -6.35 0.29 -12.34
N SER A 182 -5.50 -0.72 -12.31
CA SER A 182 -4.10 -0.57 -12.73
C SER A 182 -3.71 -1.72 -13.64
N LEU A 183 -3.08 -1.41 -14.78
CA LEU A 183 -2.51 -2.36 -15.70
C LEU A 183 -1.00 -2.15 -15.77
N GLY A 184 -0.24 -3.22 -15.59
CA GLY A 184 1.21 -3.22 -15.70
C GLY A 184 1.68 -4.17 -16.78
N VAL A 185 2.69 -3.76 -17.55
CA VAL A 185 3.40 -4.61 -18.51
C VAL A 185 4.90 -4.44 -18.29
N ALA A 186 5.62 -5.55 -18.23
CA ALA A 186 7.07 -5.55 -18.11
C ALA A 186 7.69 -6.55 -19.09
N TYR A 187 8.85 -6.22 -19.60
CA TYR A 187 9.68 -7.11 -20.40
C TYR A 187 11.07 -7.21 -19.78
N GLY A 188 11.50 -8.43 -19.49
CA GLY A 188 12.82 -8.76 -19.00
C GLY A 188 13.60 -9.59 -20.01
N TRP A 189 14.92 -9.37 -20.08
CA TRP A 189 15.82 -10.22 -20.88
C TRP A 189 17.05 -10.56 -20.05
N LYS A 190 17.58 -11.76 -20.26
CA LYS A 190 18.87 -12.18 -19.71
C LYS A 190 19.93 -11.90 -20.76
N MET A 191 20.93 -11.12 -20.39
CA MET A 191 22.18 -10.96 -21.15
C MET A 191 23.09 -12.14 -20.90
#